data_cf22f3b9a4c0e8aebb292bd6578894d8
#
_entry.id   cf22f3b9a4c0e8aebb292bd6578894d8
#
_cell.length_a   1.000
_cell.length_b   1.000
_cell.length_c   1.000
_cell.angle_alpha   90.00
_cell.angle_beta   90.00
_cell.angle_gamma   90.00
#
_symmetry.space_group_name_H-M   'P 1'
#
loop_
_entity.id
_entity.type
_entity.pdbx_description
1 polymer ?
#
loop_
_entity_poly.entity_id
_entity_poly.type
_entity_poly.pdbx_seq_one_letter_code
_entity_poly.pdbx_strand_id
1 'polypeptide(L)'
;MRRLGPWVVSVVVGLSCSTVFAETGKAVIQGTSAGSKVSGTAKLTDTRQGLKVVVNVAGVPPGKHGLHIHEKGACGDQGKAAGGHFNPAKVPHGFLPKDGPTKAHAGDMGNIDVGPNGSGKLAVVLPGVSLKGTGGTPSVDGRAIILHEKVDDFGQPTGNAGGRIGCGVIETTKE
;
A
#
# COMPACT_ATOMS: atom_id res chain seq x y z
N MET A 1 35.80 55.59 -38.76
CA MET A 1 35.90 54.64 -37.56
C MET A 1 34.50 54.17 -37.20
N ARG A 2 34.18 52.94 -37.57
CA ARG A 2 32.89 52.29 -37.25
C ARG A 2 33.02 51.60 -35.90
N ARG A 3 32.24 51.98 -34.88
CA ARG A 3 32.16 51.32 -33.59
C ARG A 3 31.20 50.15 -33.71
N LEU A 4 31.71 48.95 -33.53
CA LEU A 4 30.91 47.73 -33.37
C LEU A 4 30.36 47.67 -31.93
N GLY A 5 29.04 47.71 -31.78
CA GLY A 5 28.38 47.58 -30.51
C GLY A 5 28.36 46.11 -30.05
N PRO A 6 28.31 45.82 -28.75
CA PRO A 6 28.30 44.44 -28.23
C PRO A 6 26.98 43.73 -28.54
N TRP A 7 27.07 42.53 -29.10
CA TRP A 7 25.95 41.64 -29.29
C TRP A 7 25.58 41.02 -27.94
N VAL A 8 24.39 41.30 -27.43
CA VAL A 8 23.84 40.62 -26.24
C VAL A 8 23.20 39.36 -26.74
N VAL A 9 23.79 38.20 -26.41
CA VAL A 9 23.19 36.89 -26.63
C VAL A 9 22.31 36.57 -25.43
N SER A 10 20.99 36.67 -25.59
CA SER A 10 20.03 36.23 -24.59
C SER A 10 19.89 34.70 -24.63
N VAL A 11 20.43 34.05 -23.65
CA VAL A 11 20.21 32.61 -23.44
C VAL A 11 18.85 32.41 -22.77
N VAL A 12 17.87 31.92 -23.52
CA VAL A 12 16.57 31.47 -22.97
C VAL A 12 16.75 30.09 -22.41
N VAL A 13 16.86 29.98 -21.09
CA VAL A 13 16.83 28.70 -20.40
C VAL A 13 15.37 28.23 -20.33
N GLY A 14 15.00 27.34 -21.23
CA GLY A 14 13.69 26.65 -21.18
C GLY A 14 13.61 25.73 -19.97
N LEU A 15 12.79 26.06 -18.97
CA LEU A 15 12.41 25.13 -17.92
C LEU A 15 11.49 24.06 -18.53
N SER A 16 12.04 22.87 -18.81
CA SER A 16 11.26 21.71 -19.15
C SER A 16 10.56 21.20 -17.86
N CYS A 17 9.28 21.49 -17.73
CA CYS A 17 8.44 20.89 -16.68
C CYS A 17 8.16 19.43 -17.07
N SER A 18 8.97 18.51 -16.57
CA SER A 18 8.69 17.09 -16.71
C SER A 18 7.49 16.74 -15.81
N THR A 19 6.35 16.37 -16.39
CA THR A 19 5.22 15.80 -15.67
C THR A 19 5.62 14.43 -15.18
N VAL A 20 5.90 14.32 -13.89
CA VAL A 20 6.09 13.01 -13.25
C VAL A 20 4.69 12.41 -13.06
N PHE A 21 4.34 11.43 -13.86
CA PHE A 21 3.13 10.63 -13.64
C PHE A 21 3.29 9.84 -12.34
N ALA A 22 2.25 9.82 -11.51
CA ALA A 22 2.24 9.03 -10.30
C ALA A 22 2.13 7.54 -10.66
N GLU A 23 3.05 6.72 -10.15
CA GLU A 23 2.93 5.26 -10.30
C GLU A 23 1.64 4.79 -9.67
N THR A 24 0.92 3.91 -10.38
CA THR A 24 -0.35 3.34 -9.93
C THR A 24 -0.29 1.82 -9.92
N GLY A 25 -1.06 1.21 -9.01
CA GLY A 25 -1.15 -0.24 -8.89
C GLY A 25 -2.51 -0.68 -8.40
N LYS A 26 -2.77 -1.96 -8.50
CA LYS A 26 -4.00 -2.59 -8.07
C LYS A 26 -3.73 -3.94 -7.41
N ALA A 27 -4.68 -4.39 -6.60
CA ALA A 27 -4.79 -5.78 -6.18
C ALA A 27 -6.26 -6.19 -6.22
N VAL A 28 -6.52 -7.41 -6.69
CA VAL A 28 -7.85 -8.04 -6.60
C VAL A 28 -7.82 -8.98 -5.39
N ILE A 29 -8.63 -8.69 -4.39
CA ILE A 29 -8.70 -9.45 -3.14
C ILE A 29 -9.77 -10.53 -3.31
N GLN A 30 -9.40 -11.76 -3.01
CA GLN A 30 -10.30 -12.92 -3.01
C GLN A 30 -10.24 -13.63 -1.67
N GLY A 31 -11.31 -14.33 -1.32
CA GLY A 31 -11.32 -15.16 -0.13
C GLY A 31 -10.29 -16.29 -0.19
N THR A 32 -9.68 -16.58 0.93
CA THR A 32 -8.56 -17.54 1.05
C THR A 32 -9.01 -18.98 1.24
N SER A 33 -10.28 -19.22 1.53
CA SER A 33 -10.87 -20.57 1.71
C SER A 33 -11.91 -20.89 0.64
N ALA A 34 -12.11 -22.18 0.37
CA ALA A 34 -13.14 -22.64 -0.54
C ALA A 34 -14.53 -22.19 -0.05
N GLY A 35 -15.36 -21.68 -0.98
CA GLY A 35 -16.70 -21.18 -0.66
C GLY A 35 -16.74 -19.81 0.02
N SER A 36 -15.62 -19.15 0.26
CA SER A 36 -15.58 -17.79 0.80
C SER A 36 -16.29 -16.82 -0.14
N LYS A 37 -17.08 -15.91 0.45
CA LYS A 37 -17.75 -14.80 -0.26
C LYS A 37 -16.91 -13.52 -0.25
N VAL A 38 -15.77 -13.52 0.43
CA VAL A 38 -14.90 -12.36 0.53
C VAL A 38 -14.36 -11.99 -0.85
N SER A 39 -14.56 -10.74 -1.23
CA SER A 39 -14.02 -10.15 -2.45
C SER A 39 -13.67 -8.69 -2.21
N GLY A 40 -12.80 -8.14 -3.04
CA GLY A 40 -12.43 -6.74 -2.91
C GLY A 40 -11.43 -6.28 -3.95
N THR A 41 -11.13 -5.00 -3.89
CA THR A 41 -10.12 -4.36 -4.72
C THR A 41 -9.31 -3.39 -3.89
N ALA A 42 -8.04 -3.27 -4.20
CA ALA A 42 -7.19 -2.20 -3.72
C ALA A 42 -6.67 -1.39 -4.91
N LYS A 43 -6.71 -0.07 -4.78
CA LYS A 43 -6.02 0.87 -5.67
C LYS A 43 -4.88 1.52 -4.91
N LEU A 44 -3.70 1.50 -5.50
CA LEU A 44 -2.50 2.08 -4.92
C LEU A 44 -2.01 3.20 -5.83
N THR A 45 -1.50 4.28 -5.24
CA THR A 45 -1.00 5.44 -5.99
C THR A 45 0.13 6.07 -5.22
N ASP A 46 1.29 6.23 -5.84
CA ASP A 46 2.40 6.98 -5.25
C ASP A 46 2.04 8.46 -5.16
N THR A 47 2.30 9.07 -4.00
CA THR A 47 2.08 10.48 -3.72
C THR A 47 3.32 11.08 -3.07
N ARG A 48 3.37 12.42 -2.97
CA ARG A 48 4.46 13.10 -2.26
C ARG A 48 4.54 12.75 -0.76
N GLN A 49 3.44 12.26 -0.17
CA GLN A 49 3.34 11.92 1.26
C GLN A 49 3.62 10.43 1.52
N GLY A 50 3.77 9.62 0.49
CA GLY A 50 3.93 8.17 0.52
C GLY A 50 2.91 7.45 -0.36
N LEU A 51 2.73 6.17 -0.13
CA LEU A 51 1.82 5.33 -0.91
C LEU A 51 0.38 5.47 -0.41
N LYS A 52 -0.49 6.07 -1.22
CA LYS A 52 -1.94 6.06 -0.95
C LYS A 52 -2.52 4.71 -1.33
N VAL A 53 -3.24 4.09 -0.40
CA VAL A 53 -3.95 2.82 -0.60
C VAL A 53 -5.42 3.01 -0.32
N VAL A 54 -6.28 2.62 -1.26
CA VAL A 54 -7.74 2.61 -1.10
C VAL A 54 -8.22 1.18 -1.32
N VAL A 55 -8.78 0.59 -0.28
CA VAL A 55 -9.29 -0.79 -0.29
C VAL A 55 -10.80 -0.76 -0.14
N ASN A 56 -11.51 -1.52 -0.98
CA ASN A 56 -12.94 -1.80 -0.84
C ASN A 56 -13.10 -3.30 -0.75
N VAL A 57 -13.94 -3.76 0.18
CA VAL A 57 -14.23 -5.19 0.39
C VAL A 57 -15.73 -5.44 0.45
N ALA A 58 -16.13 -6.66 0.12
CA ALA A 58 -17.50 -7.14 0.23
C ALA A 58 -17.51 -8.62 0.67
N GLY A 59 -18.64 -9.08 1.22
CA GLY A 59 -18.80 -10.45 1.70
C GLY A 59 -17.96 -10.79 2.95
N VAL A 60 -17.55 -9.75 3.69
CA VAL A 60 -16.77 -9.85 4.92
C VAL A 60 -17.71 -9.81 6.12
N PRO A 61 -17.49 -10.58 7.20
CA PRO A 61 -18.26 -10.44 8.44
C PRO A 61 -18.26 -8.99 8.94
N PRO A 62 -19.36 -8.49 9.53
CA PRO A 62 -19.38 -7.14 10.11
C PRO A 62 -18.39 -7.00 11.26
N GLY A 63 -17.75 -5.83 11.38
CA GLY A 63 -16.79 -5.51 12.43
C GLY A 63 -15.50 -4.90 11.90
N LYS A 64 -14.49 -4.83 12.79
CA LYS A 64 -13.15 -4.37 12.45
C LYS A 64 -12.26 -5.56 12.07
N HIS A 65 -11.51 -5.40 11.00
CA HIS A 65 -10.61 -6.43 10.48
C HIS A 65 -9.24 -5.83 10.20
N GLY A 66 -8.19 -6.46 10.71
CA GLY A 66 -6.81 -6.08 10.40
C GLY A 66 -6.55 -6.17 8.90
N LEU A 67 -5.83 -5.19 8.37
CA LEU A 67 -5.48 -5.12 6.95
C LEU A 67 -4.00 -4.76 6.82
N HIS A 68 -3.21 -5.66 6.22
CA HIS A 68 -1.77 -5.49 6.13
C HIS A 68 -1.23 -5.84 4.75
N ILE A 69 -0.09 -5.24 4.38
CA ILE A 69 0.74 -5.73 3.28
C ILE A 69 1.71 -6.76 3.87
N HIS A 70 1.76 -7.94 3.26
CA HIS A 70 2.64 -9.04 3.61
C HIS A 70 3.86 -9.12 2.69
N GLU A 71 4.90 -9.81 3.13
CA GLU A 71 6.23 -9.79 2.48
C GLU A 71 6.31 -10.52 1.14
N LYS A 72 5.38 -11.44 0.84
CA LYS A 72 5.38 -12.24 -0.40
C LYS A 72 4.07 -12.09 -1.16
N GLY A 73 4.13 -11.98 -2.48
CA GLY A 73 2.96 -11.94 -3.37
C GLY A 73 2.40 -13.32 -3.66
N ALA A 74 1.99 -14.04 -2.63
CA ALA A 74 1.47 -15.40 -2.74
C ALA A 74 0.24 -15.59 -1.84
N CYS A 75 -0.88 -16.04 -2.43
CA CYS A 75 -2.16 -16.22 -1.73
C CYS A 75 -2.49 -17.69 -1.39
N GLY A 76 -1.61 -18.63 -1.72
CA GLY A 76 -1.78 -20.07 -1.42
C GLY A 76 -1.82 -20.37 0.08
N ASP A 77 -2.17 -21.60 0.42
CA ASP A 77 -2.25 -22.11 1.80
C ASP A 77 -3.07 -21.19 2.72
N GLN A 78 -4.30 -20.87 2.30
CA GLN A 78 -5.20 -19.97 3.03
C GLN A 78 -4.54 -18.60 3.36
N GLY A 79 -3.76 -18.08 2.41
CA GLY A 79 -3.03 -16.84 2.56
C GLY A 79 -1.71 -16.94 3.34
N LYS A 80 -1.35 -18.09 3.91
CA LYS A 80 -0.12 -18.26 4.69
C LYS A 80 1.14 -18.14 3.82
N ALA A 81 1.04 -18.48 2.53
CA ALA A 81 2.13 -18.32 1.58
C ALA A 81 2.63 -16.86 1.45
N ALA A 82 1.82 -15.86 1.84
CA ALA A 82 2.21 -14.44 1.86
C ALA A 82 3.31 -14.12 2.91
N GLY A 83 3.61 -15.04 3.83
CA GLY A 83 4.62 -14.82 4.87
C GLY A 83 4.16 -13.91 5.99
N GLY A 84 5.08 -13.18 6.63
CA GLY A 84 4.82 -12.20 7.69
C GLY A 84 4.41 -10.82 7.14
N HIS A 85 4.16 -9.87 8.04
CA HIS A 85 3.97 -8.48 7.64
C HIS A 85 5.21 -7.94 6.92
N PHE A 86 5.01 -7.07 5.95
CA PHE A 86 6.11 -6.41 5.26
C PHE A 86 6.83 -5.46 6.20
N ASN A 87 7.97 -5.91 6.75
CA ASN A 87 8.77 -5.21 7.77
C ASN A 87 10.25 -5.18 7.41
N PRO A 88 10.66 -4.45 6.36
CA PRO A 88 12.07 -4.40 5.94
C PRO A 88 12.98 -3.74 6.97
N ALA A 89 12.44 -2.83 7.79
CA ALA A 89 13.19 -2.11 8.82
C ALA A 89 13.34 -2.89 10.15
N LYS A 90 12.65 -4.04 10.29
CA LYS A 90 12.64 -4.86 11.51
C LYS A 90 12.27 -4.08 12.78
N VAL A 91 11.25 -3.24 12.66
CA VAL A 91 10.69 -2.43 13.74
C VAL A 91 9.50 -3.14 14.40
N PRO A 92 8.99 -2.69 15.55
CA PRO A 92 7.77 -3.19 16.16
C PRO A 92 6.53 -3.01 15.26
N HIS A 93 5.48 -3.81 15.52
CA HIS A 93 4.18 -3.63 14.90
C HIS A 93 3.49 -2.35 15.41
N GLY A 94 2.68 -1.70 14.56
CA GLY A 94 1.95 -0.49 14.92
C GLY A 94 0.97 -0.05 13.84
N PHE A 95 0.61 1.23 13.84
CA PHE A 95 -0.23 1.86 12.81
C PHE A 95 0.64 2.83 11.98
N LEU A 96 1.16 2.39 10.85
CA LEU A 96 2.14 3.15 10.05
C LEU A 96 1.71 4.59 9.74
N PRO A 97 0.44 4.89 9.37
CA PRO A 97 0.00 6.27 9.11
C PRO A 97 0.16 7.23 10.30
N LYS A 98 0.12 6.70 11.53
CA LYS A 98 0.23 7.49 12.78
C LYS A 98 1.62 7.40 13.39
N ASP A 99 2.18 6.20 13.47
CA ASP A 99 3.37 5.92 14.28
C ASP A 99 4.66 6.13 13.49
N GLY A 100 4.55 6.12 12.16
CA GLY A 100 5.67 6.32 11.24
C GLY A 100 6.56 5.08 11.07
N PRO A 101 7.51 5.14 10.11
CA PRO A 101 8.27 3.97 9.64
C PRO A 101 9.32 3.43 10.64
N THR A 102 9.54 4.11 11.76
CA THR A 102 10.43 3.65 12.83
C THR A 102 9.72 2.91 13.97
N LYS A 103 8.37 2.94 13.98
CA LYS A 103 7.53 2.37 15.05
C LYS A 103 6.40 1.48 14.54
N ALA A 104 6.29 1.31 13.22
CA ALA A 104 5.31 0.43 12.59
C ALA A 104 5.93 -0.24 11.38
N HIS A 105 5.47 -1.47 11.05
CA HIS A 105 5.90 -2.16 9.83
C HIS A 105 5.48 -1.35 8.59
N ALA A 106 6.25 -1.46 7.54
CA ALA A 106 5.91 -0.81 6.26
C ALA A 106 4.56 -1.27 5.68
N GLY A 107 4.07 -2.42 6.11
CA GLY A 107 2.78 -3.00 5.69
C GLY A 107 1.61 -2.74 6.63
N ASP A 108 1.78 -2.06 7.76
CA ASP A 108 0.74 -1.92 8.79
C ASP A 108 -0.25 -0.82 8.42
N MET A 109 -1.40 -1.22 7.87
CA MET A 109 -2.48 -0.31 7.44
C MET A 109 -3.57 -0.10 8.50
N GLY A 110 -3.53 -0.86 9.61
CA GLY A 110 -4.53 -0.82 10.67
C GLY A 110 -5.77 -1.63 10.34
N ASN A 111 -6.95 -1.12 10.67
CA ASN A 111 -8.21 -1.84 10.54
C ASN A 111 -9.13 -1.24 9.48
N ILE A 112 -9.83 -2.11 8.74
CA ILE A 112 -10.98 -1.75 7.91
C ILE A 112 -12.27 -1.99 8.69
N ASP A 113 -13.18 -1.01 8.70
CA ASP A 113 -14.50 -1.14 9.28
C ASP A 113 -15.47 -1.71 8.26
N VAL A 114 -16.12 -2.83 8.60
CA VAL A 114 -17.10 -3.52 7.76
C VAL A 114 -18.50 -3.36 8.37
N GLY A 115 -19.40 -2.82 7.58
CA GLY A 115 -20.77 -2.59 7.99
C GLY A 115 -21.64 -3.87 8.01
N PRO A 116 -22.88 -3.78 8.50
CA PRO A 116 -23.81 -4.93 8.59
C PRO A 116 -24.10 -5.58 7.21
N ASN A 117 -23.93 -4.85 6.12
CA ASN A 117 -24.09 -5.35 4.76
C ASN A 117 -22.87 -6.14 4.24
N GLY A 118 -21.85 -6.35 5.08
CA GLY A 118 -20.62 -7.05 4.72
C GLY A 118 -19.66 -6.25 3.84
N SER A 119 -19.86 -4.93 3.69
CA SER A 119 -18.99 -4.07 2.87
C SER A 119 -18.19 -3.12 3.75
N GLY A 120 -16.94 -2.89 3.36
CA GLY A 120 -16.03 -1.97 4.06
C GLY A 120 -15.15 -1.20 3.09
N LYS A 121 -14.67 -0.04 3.55
CA LYS A 121 -13.71 0.79 2.81
C LYS A 121 -12.65 1.35 3.75
N LEU A 122 -11.39 1.25 3.32
CA LEU A 122 -10.25 1.89 3.99
C LEU A 122 -9.53 2.78 2.99
N ALA A 123 -9.12 3.98 3.41
CA ALA A 123 -8.24 4.85 2.65
C ALA A 123 -7.14 5.36 3.58
N VAL A 124 -5.89 5.03 3.28
CA VAL A 124 -4.72 5.42 4.08
C VAL A 124 -3.57 5.88 3.19
N VAL A 125 -2.65 6.62 3.78
CA VAL A 125 -1.34 6.94 3.18
C VAL A 125 -0.27 6.30 4.04
N LEU A 126 0.61 5.52 3.43
CA LEU A 126 1.72 4.82 4.07
C LEU A 126 3.01 5.65 3.85
N PRO A 127 3.47 6.41 4.86
CA PRO A 127 4.67 7.23 4.73
C PRO A 127 5.92 6.34 4.56
N GLY A 128 6.85 6.80 3.73
CA GLY A 128 8.12 6.07 3.50
C GLY A 128 7.97 4.76 2.73
N VAL A 129 6.87 4.54 2.04
CA VAL A 129 6.59 3.36 1.21
C VAL A 129 6.23 3.83 -0.19
N SER A 130 6.61 3.08 -1.21
CA SER A 130 6.21 3.35 -2.60
C SER A 130 5.91 2.07 -3.37
N LEU A 131 5.28 2.20 -4.53
CA LEU A 131 4.95 1.06 -5.36
C LEU A 131 6.23 0.33 -5.83
N LYS A 132 7.14 1.04 -6.45
CA LYS A 132 8.35 0.45 -7.08
C LYS A 132 9.66 0.66 -6.31
N GLY A 133 9.63 1.24 -5.12
CA GLY A 133 10.85 1.47 -4.34
C GLY A 133 11.69 2.65 -4.82
N THR A 134 11.07 3.67 -5.39
CA THR A 134 11.77 4.86 -5.87
C THR A 134 12.37 5.67 -4.71
N GLY A 135 13.56 6.23 -4.93
CA GLY A 135 14.26 7.02 -3.90
C GLY A 135 14.74 6.23 -2.68
N GLY A 136 14.89 4.90 -2.79
CA GLY A 136 15.34 4.04 -1.70
C GLY A 136 14.23 3.65 -0.70
N THR A 137 12.98 3.98 -1.00
CA THR A 137 11.83 3.54 -0.19
C THR A 137 11.53 2.04 -0.40
N PRO A 138 10.99 1.33 0.61
CA PRO A 138 10.53 -0.05 0.43
C PRO A 138 9.46 -0.17 -0.66
N SER A 139 9.63 -1.15 -1.58
CA SER A 139 8.68 -1.46 -2.65
C SER A 139 7.60 -2.41 -2.17
N VAL A 140 6.34 -2.15 -2.58
CA VAL A 140 5.22 -3.08 -2.35
C VAL A 140 4.75 -3.81 -3.60
N ASP A 141 5.30 -3.50 -4.78
CA ASP A 141 4.99 -4.24 -6.01
C ASP A 141 5.34 -5.72 -5.86
N GLY A 142 4.47 -6.61 -6.31
CA GLY A 142 4.62 -8.04 -6.16
C GLY A 142 4.43 -8.58 -4.72
N ARG A 143 3.93 -7.77 -3.77
CA ARG A 143 3.56 -8.22 -2.41
C ARG A 143 2.07 -8.52 -2.32
N ALA A 144 1.61 -9.06 -1.16
CA ALA A 144 0.20 -9.34 -0.98
C ALA A 144 -0.45 -8.41 0.06
N ILE A 145 -1.67 -7.96 -0.23
CA ILE A 145 -2.58 -7.40 0.77
C ILE A 145 -3.34 -8.56 1.40
N ILE A 146 -3.32 -8.63 2.72
CA ILE A 146 -4.04 -9.61 3.52
C ILE A 146 -5.11 -8.91 4.36
N LEU A 147 -6.35 -9.40 4.23
CA LEU A 147 -7.45 -9.08 5.12
C LEU A 147 -7.55 -10.17 6.19
N HIS A 148 -7.57 -9.76 7.44
CA HIS A 148 -7.60 -10.66 8.59
C HIS A 148 -9.01 -10.91 9.15
N GLU A 149 -9.16 -12.02 9.89
CA GLU A 149 -10.42 -12.43 10.48
C GLU A 149 -10.88 -11.52 11.62
N LYS A 150 -9.93 -10.99 12.38
CA LYS A 150 -10.18 -10.23 13.62
C LYS A 150 -9.62 -8.82 13.52
N VAL A 151 -9.97 -8.01 14.52
CA VAL A 151 -9.39 -6.69 14.74
C VAL A 151 -7.87 -6.80 14.96
N ASP A 152 -7.12 -5.90 14.37
CA ASP A 152 -5.76 -5.61 14.76
C ASP A 152 -5.80 -4.77 16.03
N ASP A 153 -5.35 -5.35 17.15
CA ASP A 153 -5.30 -4.69 18.47
C ASP A 153 -3.98 -3.96 18.73
N PHE A 154 -3.11 -3.90 17.69
CA PHE A 154 -1.76 -3.33 17.73
C PHE A 154 -0.81 -3.98 18.73
N GLY A 155 -1.16 -5.17 19.25
CA GLY A 155 -0.29 -6.00 20.08
C GLY A 155 0.90 -6.58 19.30
N GLN A 156 2.00 -6.83 20.00
CA GLN A 156 3.18 -7.41 19.38
C GLN A 156 3.02 -8.94 19.23
N PRO A 157 3.60 -9.53 18.19
CA PRO A 157 4.38 -8.91 17.10
C PRO A 157 3.56 -8.48 15.88
N THR A 158 2.25 -8.77 15.79
CA THR A 158 1.47 -8.65 14.54
C THR A 158 -0.02 -8.33 14.77
N GLY A 159 -0.37 -7.75 15.95
CA GLY A 159 -1.71 -7.22 16.20
C GLY A 159 -2.81 -8.23 16.50
N ASN A 160 -2.46 -9.49 16.74
CA ASN A 160 -3.40 -10.57 17.10
C ASN A 160 -4.62 -10.70 16.16
N ALA A 161 -4.49 -10.29 14.91
CA ALA A 161 -5.56 -10.15 13.93
C ALA A 161 -6.16 -11.50 13.43
N GLY A 162 -5.65 -12.63 13.91
CA GLY A 162 -6.22 -13.94 13.64
C GLY A 162 -5.95 -14.48 12.24
N GLY A 163 -6.88 -15.29 11.73
CA GLY A 163 -6.78 -15.91 10.41
C GLY A 163 -6.76 -14.92 9.25
N ARG A 164 -6.40 -15.42 8.07
CA ARG A 164 -6.35 -14.63 6.84
C ARG A 164 -7.56 -15.01 6.00
N ILE A 165 -8.50 -14.10 5.83
CA ILE A 165 -9.76 -14.37 5.15
C ILE A 165 -9.84 -13.80 3.74
N GLY A 166 -8.93 -12.87 3.39
CA GLY A 166 -8.80 -12.30 2.05
C GLY A 166 -7.35 -12.08 1.67
N CYS A 167 -7.01 -12.26 0.40
CA CYS A 167 -5.67 -12.07 -0.15
C CYS A 167 -5.73 -11.54 -1.58
N GLY A 168 -4.84 -10.59 -1.91
CA GLY A 168 -4.67 -10.08 -3.26
C GLY A 168 -3.24 -9.64 -3.51
N VAL A 169 -2.65 -10.04 -4.64
CA VAL A 169 -1.30 -9.63 -5.02
C VAL A 169 -1.33 -8.23 -5.63
N ILE A 170 -0.40 -7.39 -5.20
CA ILE A 170 -0.23 -6.02 -5.71
C ILE A 170 0.52 -6.09 -7.04
N GLU A 171 -0.04 -5.47 -8.05
CA GLU A 171 0.55 -5.36 -9.39
C GLU A 171 0.58 -3.90 -9.80
N THR A 172 1.75 -3.40 -10.20
CA THR A 172 1.86 -2.08 -10.82
C THR A 172 1.11 -2.09 -12.15
N THR A 173 0.27 -1.07 -12.37
CA THR A 173 -0.40 -0.89 -13.66
C THR A 173 0.52 -0.12 -14.59
N LYS A 174 0.77 -0.66 -15.80
CA LYS A 174 1.42 0.09 -16.89
C LYS A 174 0.38 1.05 -17.46
N GLU A 175 0.68 2.34 -17.48
CA GLU A 175 -0.02 3.30 -18.32
C GLU A 175 0.33 3.11 -19.79
#